data_8d2871b7152626789695984d4fc9813b
#
_entry.id   8d2871b7152626789695984d4fc9813b
#
_cell.length_a   1.000
_cell.length_b   1.000
_cell.length_c   1.000
_cell.angle_alpha   90.00
_cell.angle_beta   90.00
_cell.angle_gamma   90.00
#
_symmetry.space_group_name_H-M   'P 1'
#
loop_
_entity.id
_entity.type
_entity.pdbx_description
1 polymer ?
#
loop_
_entity_poly.entity_id
_entity_poly.type
_entity_poly.pdbx_seq_one_letter_code
_entity_poly.pdbx_strand_id
1 'polypeptide(L)'
;PMLMDTGGNCGSQSSTLIIRGLAVDEIGFKDFFRVLFKEFRISLIVSVVLAIVNAIRIMVMYQNIQLSVLIGLSLISTVIMAKMIGCMLPLLAKKCGLDPAIMAAPLITTLVDTGSILVYFSIATRLFQI
;
A
#
# COMPACT_ATOMS: atom_id res chain seq x y z
N PRO A 1 -1.77 -6.03 13.00
CA PRO A 1 -2.59 -4.80 13.05
C PRO A 1 -1.89 -3.59 12.44
N MET A 2 -0.63 -3.36 12.79
CA MET A 2 0.12 -2.21 12.27
C MET A 2 0.25 -2.23 10.76
N LEU A 3 0.57 -3.39 10.17
CA LEU A 3 0.70 -3.53 8.72
C LEU A 3 -0.63 -3.25 8.01
N MET A 4 -1.71 -3.78 8.55
CA MET A 4 -3.05 -3.59 7.99
C MET A 4 -3.46 -2.13 8.08
N ASP A 5 -3.27 -1.50 9.23
CA ASP A 5 -3.59 -0.08 9.41
C ASP A 5 -2.79 0.81 8.45
N THR A 6 -1.48 0.59 8.40
CA THR A 6 -0.60 1.38 7.53
C THR A 6 -0.97 1.17 6.06
N GLY A 7 -1.17 -0.08 5.66
CA GLY A 7 -1.57 -0.42 4.29
C GLY A 7 -2.91 0.18 3.93
N GLY A 8 -3.91 0.00 4.81
CA GLY A 8 -5.25 0.55 4.60
C GLY A 8 -5.23 2.06 4.44
N ASN A 9 -4.49 2.75 5.30
CA ASN A 9 -4.37 4.21 5.22
C ASN A 9 -3.69 4.65 3.92
N CYS A 10 -2.58 4.01 3.56
CA CYS A 10 -1.87 4.34 2.33
C CYS A 10 -2.72 4.09 1.08
N GLY A 11 -3.42 2.96 1.04
CA GLY A 11 -4.31 2.63 -0.07
C GLY A 11 -5.48 3.59 -0.18
N SER A 12 -6.10 3.91 0.95
CA SER A 12 -7.22 4.85 0.99
C SER A 12 -6.82 6.26 0.56
N GLN A 13 -5.65 6.71 0.99
CA GLN A 13 -5.13 8.01 0.57
C GLN A 13 -4.91 8.07 -0.94
N SER A 14 -4.26 7.05 -1.50
CA SER A 14 -4.04 6.98 -2.94
C SER A 14 -5.35 6.93 -3.71
N SER A 15 -6.29 6.11 -3.24
CA SER A 15 -7.62 6.00 -3.86
C SER A 15 -8.34 7.34 -3.86
N THR A 16 -8.34 8.03 -2.72
CA THR A 16 -9.01 9.33 -2.58
C THR A 16 -8.43 10.36 -3.55
N LEU A 17 -7.09 10.43 -3.66
CA LEU A 17 -6.43 11.36 -4.57
C LEU A 17 -6.79 11.06 -6.02
N ILE A 18 -6.81 9.79 -6.41
CA ILE A 18 -7.16 9.40 -7.78
C ILE A 18 -8.62 9.67 -8.07
N ILE A 19 -9.53 9.31 -7.16
CA ILE A 19 -10.97 9.57 -7.32
C ILE A 19 -11.21 11.08 -7.50
N ARG A 20 -10.57 11.88 -6.68
CA ARG A 20 -10.68 13.34 -6.78
C ARG A 20 -10.15 13.86 -8.12
N GLY A 21 -8.96 13.37 -8.53
CA GLY A 21 -8.37 13.76 -9.81
C GLY A 21 -9.25 13.40 -10.99
N LEU A 22 -9.88 12.23 -10.96
CA LEU A 22 -10.80 11.80 -12.00
C LEU A 22 -12.07 12.66 -12.02
N ALA A 23 -12.59 13.02 -10.83
CA ALA A 23 -13.81 13.80 -10.72
C ALA A 23 -13.66 15.23 -11.27
N VAL A 24 -12.47 15.84 -11.14
CA VAL A 24 -12.21 17.20 -11.63
C VAL A 24 -11.48 17.21 -12.98
N ASP A 25 -11.41 16.04 -13.64
CA ASP A 25 -10.77 15.86 -14.95
C ASP A 25 -9.29 16.22 -14.99
N GLU A 26 -8.61 16.26 -13.85
CA GLU A 26 -7.16 16.46 -13.79
C GLU A 26 -6.40 15.21 -14.21
N ILE A 27 -7.01 14.03 -14.06
CA ILE A 27 -6.44 12.74 -14.40
C ILE A 27 -7.33 12.05 -15.43
N GLY A 28 -6.73 11.58 -16.51
CA GLY A 28 -7.43 10.79 -17.53
C GLY A 28 -6.73 9.47 -17.77
N PHE A 29 -7.29 8.64 -18.67
CA PHE A 29 -6.68 7.36 -19.02
C PHE A 29 -5.29 7.47 -19.58
N LYS A 30 -5.02 8.57 -20.29
CA LYS A 30 -3.72 8.84 -20.88
C LYS A 30 -2.63 8.96 -19.80
N ASP A 31 -3.04 9.28 -18.57
CA ASP A 31 -2.13 9.48 -17.45
C ASP A 31 -1.94 8.25 -16.59
N PHE A 32 -2.55 7.10 -16.97
CA PHE A 32 -2.57 5.88 -16.16
C PHE A 32 -1.15 5.47 -15.73
N PHE A 33 -0.25 5.29 -16.69
CA PHE A 33 1.12 4.86 -16.38
C PHE A 33 1.93 5.94 -15.66
N ARG A 34 1.69 7.20 -16.00
CA ARG A 34 2.35 8.32 -15.33
C ARG A 34 1.96 8.36 -13.85
N VAL A 35 0.67 8.22 -13.57
CA VAL A 35 0.15 8.24 -12.20
C VAL A 35 0.66 7.04 -11.41
N LEU A 36 0.64 5.84 -12.01
CA LEU A 36 1.18 4.64 -11.38
C LEU A 36 2.66 4.79 -11.05
N PHE A 37 3.44 5.31 -11.96
CA PHE A 37 4.87 5.49 -11.75
C PHE A 37 5.14 6.49 -10.64
N LYS A 38 4.39 7.58 -10.61
CA LYS A 38 4.49 8.59 -9.55
C LYS A 38 4.15 8.00 -8.19
N GLU A 39 3.05 7.26 -8.11
CA GLU A 39 2.63 6.61 -6.86
C GLU A 39 3.64 5.56 -6.40
N PHE A 40 4.23 4.83 -7.34
CA PHE A 40 5.28 3.87 -7.01
C PHE A 40 6.49 4.57 -6.39
N ARG A 41 6.93 5.69 -6.95
CA ARG A 41 8.04 6.46 -6.40
C ARG A 41 7.74 6.99 -5.01
N ILE A 42 6.54 7.53 -4.81
CA ILE A 42 6.11 8.02 -3.50
C ILE A 42 6.06 6.85 -2.51
N SER A 43 5.54 5.70 -2.93
CA SER A 43 5.45 4.53 -2.06
C SER A 43 6.80 4.02 -1.61
N LEU A 44 7.81 4.06 -2.49
CA LEU A 44 9.17 3.69 -2.12
C LEU A 44 9.71 4.57 -1.00
N ILE A 45 9.53 5.88 -1.13
CA ILE A 45 10.02 6.84 -0.13
C ILE A 45 9.29 6.63 1.19
N VAL A 46 7.98 6.58 1.16
CA VAL A 46 7.15 6.43 2.37
C VAL A 46 7.45 5.10 3.06
N SER A 47 7.54 4.02 2.28
CA SER A 47 7.77 2.69 2.84
C SER A 47 9.15 2.56 3.48
N VAL A 48 10.17 3.15 2.87
CA VAL A 48 11.53 3.12 3.43
C VAL A 48 11.57 3.89 4.75
N VAL A 49 10.97 5.08 4.79
CA VAL A 49 10.92 5.88 6.03
C VAL A 49 10.21 5.11 7.13
N LEU A 50 9.05 4.54 6.85
CA LEU A 50 8.28 3.78 7.83
C LEU A 50 9.03 2.53 8.26
N ALA A 51 9.69 1.84 7.34
CA ALA A 51 10.47 0.64 7.65
C ALA A 51 11.64 0.97 8.58
N ILE A 52 12.34 2.07 8.35
CA ILE A 52 13.45 2.49 9.20
C ILE A 52 12.96 2.81 10.61
N VAL A 53 11.88 3.59 10.72
CA VAL A 53 11.31 3.96 12.02
C VAL A 53 10.88 2.72 12.80
N ASN A 54 10.20 1.80 12.14
CA ASN A 54 9.73 0.58 12.81
C ASN A 54 10.87 -0.39 13.12
N ALA A 55 11.88 -0.46 12.27
CA ALA A 55 13.06 -1.28 12.54
C ALA A 55 13.77 -0.80 13.80
N ILE A 56 13.94 0.50 13.96
CA ILE A 56 14.53 1.08 15.16
C ILE A 56 13.67 0.74 16.38
N ARG A 57 12.37 0.90 16.28
CA ARG A 57 11.45 0.58 17.37
C ARG A 57 11.54 -0.89 17.79
N ILE A 58 11.54 -1.81 16.83
CA ILE A 58 11.61 -3.25 17.10
C ILE A 58 12.95 -3.61 17.72
N MET A 59 14.05 -3.04 17.22
CA MET A 59 15.38 -3.28 17.81
C MET A 59 15.47 -2.80 19.25
N VAL A 60 14.88 -1.65 19.56
CA VAL A 60 14.88 -1.11 20.92
C VAL A 60 14.02 -1.97 21.86
N MET A 61 12.86 -2.42 21.39
CA MET A 61 11.90 -3.15 22.24
C MET A 61 12.22 -4.63 22.38
N TYR A 62 12.62 -5.29 21.30
CA TYR A 62 12.76 -6.74 21.24
C TYR A 62 14.19 -7.22 21.03
N GLN A 63 15.07 -6.34 20.57
CA GLN A 63 16.48 -6.66 20.27
C GLN A 63 16.62 -7.90 19.38
N ASN A 64 15.70 -8.03 18.40
CA ASN A 64 15.66 -9.18 17.50
C ASN A 64 15.80 -8.69 16.07
N ILE A 65 16.94 -8.99 15.44
CA ILE A 65 17.25 -8.55 14.08
C ILE A 65 16.32 -9.22 13.07
N GLN A 66 16.03 -10.52 13.23
CA GLN A 66 15.13 -11.21 12.32
C GLN A 66 13.74 -10.61 12.31
N LEU A 67 13.20 -10.30 13.49
CA LEU A 67 11.90 -9.67 13.61
C LEU A 67 11.90 -8.28 12.98
N SER A 68 12.96 -7.51 13.20
CA SER A 68 13.12 -6.16 12.63
C SER A 68 13.12 -6.23 11.10
N VAL A 69 13.87 -7.16 10.51
CA VAL A 69 13.94 -7.34 9.06
C VAL A 69 12.57 -7.79 8.52
N LEU A 70 11.90 -8.71 9.19
CA LEU A 70 10.58 -9.18 8.79
C LEU A 70 9.58 -8.03 8.73
N ILE A 71 9.49 -7.25 9.78
CA ILE A 71 8.55 -6.11 9.85
C ILE A 71 8.90 -5.07 8.79
N GLY A 72 10.20 -4.75 8.63
CA GLY A 72 10.64 -3.77 7.63
C GLY A 72 10.29 -4.18 6.22
N LEU A 73 10.60 -5.42 5.83
CA LEU A 73 10.28 -5.92 4.49
C LEU A 73 8.77 -5.99 4.27
N SER A 74 8.03 -6.43 5.28
CA SER A 74 6.58 -6.51 5.20
C SER A 74 5.95 -5.12 5.04
N LEU A 75 6.45 -4.11 5.75
CA LEU A 75 5.97 -2.74 5.60
C LEU A 75 6.23 -2.20 4.20
N ILE A 76 7.45 -2.37 3.68
CA ILE A 76 7.78 -1.89 2.34
C ILE A 76 6.84 -2.53 1.31
N SER A 77 6.70 -3.85 1.36
CA SER A 77 5.85 -4.59 0.42
C SER A 77 4.38 -4.17 0.55
N THR A 78 3.90 -4.04 1.78
CA THR A 78 2.50 -3.68 2.05
C THR A 78 2.19 -2.26 1.56
N VAL A 79 3.06 -1.29 1.84
CA VAL A 79 2.82 0.10 1.42
C VAL A 79 2.82 0.21 -0.10
N ILE A 80 3.78 -0.42 -0.77
CA ILE A 80 3.84 -0.41 -2.24
C ILE A 80 2.58 -1.05 -2.82
N MET A 81 2.21 -2.22 -2.34
CA MET A 81 1.00 -2.92 -2.78
C MET A 81 -0.24 -2.07 -2.56
N ALA A 82 -0.38 -1.49 -1.36
CA ALA A 82 -1.54 -0.69 -1.00
C ALA A 82 -1.70 0.53 -1.90
N LYS A 83 -0.61 1.25 -2.14
CA LYS A 83 -0.65 2.43 -3.01
C LYS A 83 -0.95 2.07 -4.46
N MET A 84 -0.39 0.96 -4.94
CA MET A 84 -0.68 0.49 -6.29
C MET A 84 -2.16 0.09 -6.45
N ILE A 85 -2.69 -0.68 -5.50
CA ILE A 85 -4.11 -1.05 -5.51
C ILE A 85 -4.99 0.18 -5.43
N GLY A 86 -4.71 1.08 -4.49
CA GLY A 86 -5.48 2.31 -4.31
C GLY A 86 -5.47 3.23 -5.52
N CYS A 87 -4.39 3.20 -6.29
CA CYS A 87 -4.25 3.98 -7.51
C CYS A 87 -4.94 3.28 -8.70
N MET A 88 -4.73 1.97 -8.85
CA MET A 88 -5.20 1.22 -10.01
C MET A 88 -6.72 1.02 -10.02
N LEU A 89 -7.32 0.70 -8.87
CA LEU A 89 -8.73 0.32 -8.83
C LEU A 89 -9.67 1.43 -9.29
N PRO A 90 -9.53 2.70 -8.83
CA PRO A 90 -10.37 3.78 -9.35
C PRO A 90 -10.21 4.01 -10.85
N LEU A 91 -8.98 3.92 -11.35
CA LEU A 91 -8.71 4.08 -12.78
C LEU A 91 -9.36 2.98 -13.60
N LEU A 92 -9.25 1.73 -13.13
CA LEU A 92 -9.90 0.59 -13.79
C LEU A 92 -11.41 0.69 -13.72
N ALA A 93 -11.97 1.15 -12.60
CA ALA A 93 -13.41 1.35 -12.46
C ALA A 93 -13.92 2.34 -13.49
N LYS A 94 -13.22 3.45 -13.67
CA LYS A 94 -13.60 4.44 -14.68
C LYS A 94 -13.52 3.86 -16.09
N LYS A 95 -12.49 3.06 -16.37
CA LYS A 95 -12.35 2.39 -17.66
C LYS A 95 -13.50 1.44 -17.96
N CYS A 96 -14.01 0.77 -16.93
CA CYS A 96 -15.13 -0.16 -17.07
C CYS A 96 -16.49 0.54 -17.10
N GLY A 97 -16.52 1.87 -17.05
CA GLY A 97 -17.76 2.64 -17.02
C GLY A 97 -18.42 2.71 -15.66
N LEU A 98 -17.72 2.26 -14.62
CA LEU A 98 -18.19 2.33 -13.25
C LEU A 98 -17.78 3.65 -12.60
N ASP A 99 -18.53 4.06 -11.56
CA ASP A 99 -18.17 5.23 -10.78
C ASP A 99 -16.92 4.94 -9.96
N PRO A 100 -15.82 5.70 -10.14
CA PRO A 100 -14.62 5.49 -9.34
C PRO A 100 -14.84 5.58 -7.82
N ALA A 101 -15.89 6.26 -7.38
CA ALA A 101 -16.22 6.37 -5.96
C ALA A 101 -16.57 5.03 -5.31
N ILE A 102 -16.92 4.01 -6.11
CA ILE A 102 -17.12 2.64 -5.61
C ILE A 102 -15.83 2.12 -4.98
N MET A 103 -14.68 2.54 -5.48
CA MET A 103 -13.37 2.14 -4.97
C MET A 103 -12.94 3.02 -3.79
N ALA A 104 -13.89 3.34 -2.90
CA ALA A 104 -13.63 4.14 -1.71
C ALA A 104 -12.99 3.30 -0.60
N ALA A 105 -12.66 3.96 0.50
CA ALA A 105 -11.88 3.39 1.58
C ALA A 105 -12.30 1.98 2.03
N PRO A 106 -13.60 1.66 2.23
CA PRO A 106 -13.94 0.33 2.75
C PRO A 106 -13.49 -0.82 1.85
N LEU A 107 -13.65 -0.68 0.54
CA LEU A 107 -13.23 -1.73 -0.39
C LEU A 107 -11.71 -1.83 -0.44
N ILE A 108 -11.03 -0.69 -0.52
CA ILE A 108 -9.57 -0.63 -0.55
C ILE A 108 -9.00 -1.25 0.73
N THR A 109 -9.53 -0.87 1.89
CA THR A 109 -9.05 -1.38 3.18
C THR A 109 -9.18 -2.90 3.25
N THR A 110 -10.32 -3.45 2.82
CA THR A 110 -10.54 -4.89 2.84
C THR A 110 -9.55 -5.63 1.96
N LEU A 111 -9.32 -5.15 0.74
CA LEU A 111 -8.37 -5.77 -0.19
C LEU A 111 -6.95 -5.68 0.33
N VAL A 112 -6.57 -4.53 0.85
CA VAL A 112 -5.22 -4.31 1.38
C VAL A 112 -4.98 -5.14 2.63
N ASP A 113 -5.96 -5.26 3.51
CA ASP A 113 -5.84 -6.09 4.71
C ASP A 113 -5.55 -7.55 4.35
N THR A 114 -6.30 -8.09 3.40
CA THR A 114 -6.08 -9.44 2.90
C THR A 114 -4.68 -9.60 2.32
N GLY A 115 -4.29 -8.67 1.46
CA GLY A 115 -2.96 -8.68 0.85
C GLY A 115 -1.84 -8.54 1.87
N SER A 116 -2.02 -7.69 2.88
CA SER A 116 -1.02 -7.47 3.93
C SER A 116 -0.75 -8.74 4.73
N ILE A 117 -1.80 -9.46 5.08
CA ILE A 117 -1.67 -10.73 5.81
C ILE A 117 -0.92 -11.75 4.95
N LEU A 118 -1.28 -11.86 3.68
CA LEU A 118 -0.62 -12.79 2.76
C LEU A 118 0.87 -12.46 2.60
N VAL A 119 1.20 -11.19 2.41
CA VAL A 119 2.58 -10.73 2.28
C VAL A 119 3.37 -11.02 3.54
N TYR A 120 2.81 -10.67 4.70
CA TYR A 120 3.48 -10.86 5.99
C TYR A 120 3.82 -12.35 6.22
N PHE A 121 2.83 -13.22 6.06
CA PHE A 121 3.06 -14.65 6.30
C PHE A 121 3.96 -15.28 5.25
N SER A 122 3.92 -14.80 4.01
CA SER A 122 4.83 -15.28 2.97
C SER A 122 6.28 -14.97 3.32
N ILE A 123 6.55 -13.74 3.76
CA ILE A 123 7.89 -13.33 4.15
C ILE A 123 8.32 -14.04 5.43
N ALA A 124 7.41 -14.18 6.39
CA ALA A 124 7.70 -14.85 7.67
C ALA A 124 8.07 -16.32 7.46
N THR A 125 7.31 -17.03 6.62
CA THR A 125 7.62 -18.44 6.32
C THR A 125 8.99 -18.60 5.68
N ARG A 126 9.34 -17.72 4.78
CA ARG A 126 10.65 -17.78 4.11
C ARG A 126 11.78 -17.42 5.05
N LEU A 127 11.60 -16.36 5.84
CA LEU A 127 12.66 -15.83 6.70
C LEU A 127 12.94 -16.74 7.88
N PHE A 128 11.91 -17.32 8.49
CA PHE A 128 12.03 -18.21 9.65
C PHE A 128 12.03 -19.69 9.28
N GLN A 129 11.91 -20.02 7.99
CA GLN A 129 11.92 -21.39 7.47
C GLN A 129 10.86 -22.28 8.14
N ILE A 130 9.67 -21.73 8.26
CA ILE A 130 8.53 -22.45 8.87
C ILE A 130 7.75 -23.22 7.81
#